data_8e36372220f2411f8dad9a5ea217ccb8
#
_entry.id   8e36372220f2411f8dad9a5ea217ccb8
#
_cell.length_a   1.000
_cell.length_b   1.000
_cell.length_c   1.000
_cell.angle_alpha   90.00
_cell.angle_beta   90.00
_cell.angle_gamma   90.00
#
_symmetry.space_group_name_H-M   'P 1'
#
loop_
_entity.id
_entity.type
_entity.pdbx_description
1 polymer ?
#
loop_
_entity_poly.entity_id
_entity_poly.type
_entity_poly.pdbx_seq_one_letter_code
_entity_poly.pdbx_strand_id
1 'polypeptide(L)'
;MEPTISNRSVKKTLLHKGGFANAKIYRLETPDGEVFIEKDFSGCSFLIRNTIGRFLIRREVHYLLRLEETGIVPGKARRIGPFCMRETFCDGQTLREIPKPNPKVPGSENRIPVAYFHTLFNALQNIHQSGIVHLDLHNLRNIIVSADGTPVLLDWQSAIHTRLLLPPIRRLLENIDNMGVLKAFDKFHPEAMNDELSKKLEHAKKIRRRFWLPRIHLTRKDAKK
;
A
#
# COMPACT_ATOMS: atom_id res chain seq x y z
N MET A 1 -3.91 -28.64 -39.87
CA MET A 1 -4.87 -27.90 -39.04
C MET A 1 -4.02 -27.00 -38.17
N GLU A 2 -3.86 -25.73 -38.54
CA GLU A 2 -3.15 -24.75 -37.74
C GLU A 2 -4.07 -24.35 -36.54
N PRO A 3 -3.51 -24.23 -35.34
CA PRO A 3 -4.30 -23.74 -34.20
C PRO A 3 -4.62 -22.27 -34.44
N THR A 4 -5.88 -21.96 -34.57
CA THR A 4 -6.42 -20.59 -34.60
C THR A 4 -6.01 -19.89 -33.30
N ILE A 5 -4.96 -19.05 -33.35
CA ILE A 5 -4.55 -18.20 -32.24
C ILE A 5 -5.71 -17.23 -32.01
N SER A 6 -6.48 -17.48 -30.95
CA SER A 6 -7.52 -16.59 -30.49
C SER A 6 -6.89 -15.24 -30.17
N ASN A 7 -7.17 -14.24 -30.98
CA ASN A 7 -6.71 -12.85 -30.82
C ASN A 7 -7.53 -12.18 -29.70
N ARG A 8 -7.45 -12.72 -28.47
CA ARG A 8 -8.03 -12.10 -27.28
C ARG A 8 -7.15 -10.94 -26.87
N SER A 9 -7.64 -9.73 -27.08
CA SER A 9 -6.95 -8.50 -26.68
C SER A 9 -6.95 -8.35 -25.16
N VAL A 10 -5.87 -7.76 -24.62
CA VAL A 10 -5.79 -7.36 -23.21
C VAL A 10 -6.92 -6.37 -22.91
N LYS A 11 -7.77 -6.68 -21.94
CA LYS A 11 -8.81 -5.77 -21.47
C LYS A 11 -8.22 -4.77 -20.48
N LYS A 12 -8.29 -3.48 -20.80
CA LYS A 12 -7.76 -2.40 -19.97
C LYS A 12 -8.90 -1.54 -19.41
N THR A 13 -9.08 -1.53 -18.10
CA THR A 13 -10.13 -0.79 -17.38
C THR A 13 -9.51 0.29 -16.51
N LEU A 14 -9.97 1.54 -16.62
CA LEU A 14 -9.51 2.66 -15.80
C LEU A 14 -10.13 2.55 -14.40
N LEU A 15 -9.31 2.40 -13.37
CA LEU A 15 -9.73 2.39 -11.96
C LEU A 15 -9.66 3.79 -11.33
N HIS A 16 -8.63 4.58 -11.70
CA HIS A 16 -8.42 5.91 -11.14
C HIS A 16 -7.86 6.86 -12.20
N LYS A 17 -8.50 8.02 -12.36
CA LYS A 17 -8.13 9.03 -13.38
C LYS A 17 -6.80 9.73 -13.12
N GLY A 18 -6.18 9.51 -11.95
CA GLY A 18 -5.02 10.27 -11.53
C GLY A 18 -5.40 11.70 -11.10
N GLY A 19 -4.40 12.57 -11.03
CA GLY A 19 -4.53 13.99 -10.70
C GLY A 19 -3.31 14.74 -11.23
N PHE A 20 -3.10 15.98 -10.78
CA PHE A 20 -2.02 16.85 -11.27
C PHE A 20 -0.63 16.17 -11.25
N ALA A 21 -0.31 15.39 -10.20
CA ALA A 21 0.96 14.70 -10.06
C ALA A 21 0.79 13.22 -9.67
N ASN A 22 -0.35 12.61 -10.02
CA ASN A 22 -0.66 11.22 -9.71
C ASN A 22 -0.86 10.40 -10.98
N ALA A 23 -0.40 9.15 -10.94
CA ALA A 23 -0.60 8.19 -12.03
C ALA A 23 -2.09 7.94 -12.29
N LYS A 24 -2.43 7.66 -13.54
CA LYS A 24 -3.64 6.92 -13.87
C LYS A 24 -3.42 5.48 -13.46
N ILE A 25 -4.45 4.85 -12.89
CA ILE A 25 -4.39 3.45 -12.47
C ILE A 25 -5.36 2.66 -13.33
N TYR A 26 -4.85 1.61 -13.95
CA TYR A 26 -5.63 0.71 -14.79
C TYR A 26 -5.56 -0.71 -14.23
N ARG A 27 -6.66 -1.45 -14.38
CA ARG A 27 -6.71 -2.89 -14.24
C ARG A 27 -6.60 -3.51 -15.64
N LEU A 28 -5.67 -4.43 -15.79
CA LEU A 28 -5.43 -5.16 -17.02
C LEU A 28 -5.79 -6.62 -16.81
N GLU A 29 -6.58 -7.19 -17.71
CA GLU A 29 -6.87 -8.62 -17.76
C GLU A 29 -6.26 -9.18 -19.05
N THR A 30 -5.33 -10.11 -18.91
CA THR A 30 -4.71 -10.77 -20.05
C THR A 30 -5.59 -11.89 -20.58
N PRO A 31 -5.41 -12.35 -21.83
CA PRO A 31 -6.12 -13.50 -22.39
C PRO A 31 -5.96 -14.78 -21.59
N ASP A 32 -4.82 -14.92 -20.89
CA ASP A 32 -4.46 -16.09 -20.07
C ASP A 32 -5.08 -16.03 -18.66
N GLY A 33 -5.88 -14.98 -18.38
CA GLY A 33 -6.57 -14.80 -17.09
C GLY A 33 -5.73 -14.13 -16.01
N GLU A 34 -4.50 -13.72 -16.29
CA GLU A 34 -3.72 -12.95 -15.34
C GLU A 34 -4.28 -11.51 -15.21
N VAL A 35 -4.27 -10.98 -14.00
CA VAL A 35 -4.74 -9.62 -13.72
C VAL A 35 -3.61 -8.78 -13.14
N PHE A 36 -3.43 -7.59 -13.70
CA PHE A 36 -2.39 -6.66 -13.30
C PHE A 36 -2.97 -5.28 -12.97
N ILE A 37 -2.24 -4.55 -12.13
CA ILE A 37 -2.38 -3.10 -11.96
C ILE A 37 -1.29 -2.42 -12.77
N GLU A 38 -1.68 -1.43 -13.57
CA GLU A 38 -0.77 -0.56 -14.30
C GLU A 38 -0.88 0.86 -13.80
N LYS A 39 0.26 1.45 -13.36
CA LYS A 39 0.36 2.84 -12.93
C LYS A 39 1.07 3.64 -14.00
N ASP A 40 0.39 4.65 -14.57
CA ASP A 40 0.84 5.39 -15.75
C ASP A 40 0.83 6.91 -15.50
N PHE A 41 2.02 7.53 -15.55
CA PHE A 41 2.24 8.98 -15.46
C PHE A 41 2.34 9.65 -16.83
N SER A 42 2.20 8.93 -17.95
CA SER A 42 2.37 9.50 -19.29
C SER A 42 1.42 10.67 -19.57
N GLY A 43 0.23 10.62 -18.98
CA GLY A 43 -0.79 11.68 -19.08
C GLY A 43 -0.53 12.93 -18.21
N CYS A 44 0.51 12.94 -17.37
CA CYS A 44 0.91 14.12 -16.61
C CYS A 44 1.66 15.12 -17.50
N SER A 45 1.78 16.39 -17.03
CA SER A 45 2.56 17.39 -17.74
C SER A 45 4.01 16.95 -17.96
N PHE A 46 4.68 17.50 -19.00
CA PHE A 46 6.04 17.13 -19.37
C PHE A 46 7.01 17.16 -18.19
N LEU A 47 6.97 18.20 -17.38
CA LEU A 47 7.83 18.35 -16.21
C LEU A 47 7.54 17.27 -15.16
N ILE A 48 6.27 17.08 -14.79
CA ILE A 48 5.88 16.10 -13.76
C ILE A 48 6.22 14.68 -14.17
N ARG A 49 5.87 14.26 -15.39
CA ARG A 49 6.17 12.89 -15.82
C ARG A 49 7.67 12.60 -15.91
N ASN A 50 8.49 13.59 -16.33
CA ASN A 50 9.94 13.41 -16.48
C ASN A 50 10.73 13.54 -15.17
N THR A 51 10.19 14.16 -14.14
CA THR A 51 10.80 14.26 -12.81
C THR A 51 10.14 13.31 -11.83
N ILE A 52 9.01 13.72 -11.24
CA ILE A 52 8.31 12.99 -10.18
C ILE A 52 7.86 11.61 -10.68
N GLY A 53 7.21 11.53 -11.84
CA GLY A 53 6.67 10.28 -12.37
C GLY A 53 7.75 9.22 -12.57
N ARG A 54 8.87 9.58 -13.24
CA ARG A 54 10.00 8.64 -13.44
C ARG A 54 10.64 8.21 -12.12
N PHE A 55 10.77 9.13 -11.18
CA PHE A 55 11.35 8.83 -9.87
C PHE A 55 10.46 7.87 -9.08
N LEU A 56 9.16 8.15 -8.98
CA LEU A 56 8.21 7.32 -8.25
C LEU A 56 8.09 5.91 -8.83
N ILE A 57 7.99 5.79 -10.16
CA ILE A 57 7.94 4.48 -10.85
C ILE A 57 9.21 3.65 -10.56
N ARG A 58 10.40 4.26 -10.66
CA ARG A 58 11.65 3.56 -10.38
C ARG A 58 11.73 3.10 -8.93
N ARG A 59 11.32 3.97 -8.03
CA ARG A 59 11.37 3.74 -6.58
C ARG A 59 10.41 2.62 -6.19
N GLU A 60 9.17 2.68 -6.62
CA GLU A 60 8.16 1.67 -6.31
C GLU A 60 8.56 0.29 -6.83
N VAL A 61 8.96 0.17 -8.10
CA VAL A 61 9.43 -1.09 -8.67
C VAL A 61 10.66 -1.62 -7.94
N HIS A 62 11.60 -0.74 -7.53
CA HIS A 62 12.77 -1.14 -6.77
C HIS A 62 12.40 -1.82 -5.45
N TYR A 63 11.46 -1.25 -4.67
CA TYR A 63 11.06 -1.83 -3.39
C TYR A 63 10.20 -3.08 -3.57
N LEU A 64 9.30 -3.11 -4.55
CA LEU A 64 8.49 -4.28 -4.85
C LEU A 64 9.37 -5.49 -5.21
N LEU A 65 10.33 -5.34 -6.13
CA LEU A 65 11.25 -6.42 -6.49
C LEU A 65 12.11 -6.89 -5.31
N ARG A 66 12.52 -5.96 -4.43
CA ARG A 66 13.34 -6.30 -3.27
C ARG A 66 12.57 -7.06 -2.19
N LEU A 67 11.26 -6.87 -2.13
CA LEU A 67 10.37 -7.46 -1.12
C LEU A 67 9.51 -8.60 -1.69
N GLU A 68 9.61 -8.93 -2.98
CA GLU A 68 8.75 -9.91 -3.64
C GLU A 68 8.75 -11.27 -2.95
N GLU A 69 9.93 -11.74 -2.52
CA GLU A 69 10.08 -13.03 -1.82
C GLU A 69 9.42 -13.06 -0.44
N THR A 70 9.07 -11.91 0.12
CA THR A 70 8.36 -11.85 1.41
C THR A 70 6.90 -12.22 1.32
N GLY A 71 6.32 -12.25 0.11
CA GLY A 71 4.90 -12.51 -0.13
C GLY A 71 3.95 -11.42 0.35
N ILE A 72 4.45 -10.34 0.99
CA ILE A 72 3.61 -9.26 1.54
C ILE A 72 3.41 -8.09 0.56
N VAL A 73 3.95 -8.18 -0.63
CA VAL A 73 3.85 -7.16 -1.68
C VAL A 73 3.29 -7.74 -2.97
N PRO A 74 2.69 -6.94 -3.86
CA PRO A 74 2.34 -7.40 -5.20
C PRO A 74 3.55 -7.96 -5.94
N GLY A 75 3.41 -9.14 -6.52
CA GLY A 75 4.46 -9.77 -7.32
C GLY A 75 4.54 -9.25 -8.74
N LYS A 76 5.51 -9.78 -9.51
CA LYS A 76 5.75 -9.51 -10.95
C LYS A 76 5.87 -8.01 -11.27
N ALA A 77 6.38 -7.22 -10.33
CA ALA A 77 6.55 -5.79 -10.51
C ALA A 77 7.60 -5.50 -11.59
N ARG A 78 7.25 -4.67 -12.57
CA ARG A 78 8.17 -4.30 -13.65
C ARG A 78 7.85 -2.94 -14.24
N ARG A 79 8.86 -2.28 -14.75
CA ARG A 79 8.69 -1.08 -15.57
C ARG A 79 8.29 -1.49 -16.99
N ILE A 80 7.22 -0.85 -17.51
CA ILE A 80 6.76 -1.04 -18.89
C ILE A 80 7.34 0.05 -19.80
N GLY A 81 7.80 1.14 -19.20
CA GLY A 81 8.40 2.27 -19.89
C GLY A 81 8.95 3.30 -18.91
N PRO A 82 9.30 4.49 -19.37
CA PRO A 82 9.86 5.52 -18.51
C PRO A 82 8.86 6.07 -17.48
N PHE A 83 7.57 6.00 -17.77
CA PHE A 83 6.49 6.62 -17.00
C PHE A 83 5.45 5.61 -16.51
N CYS A 84 5.66 4.33 -16.77
CA CYS A 84 4.67 3.30 -16.51
C CYS A 84 5.31 2.07 -15.84
N MET A 85 4.58 1.50 -14.86
CA MET A 85 4.90 0.23 -14.24
C MET A 85 3.68 -0.68 -14.19
N ARG A 86 3.93 -1.95 -13.96
CA ARG A 86 2.91 -2.98 -13.80
C ARG A 86 3.29 -3.89 -12.63
N GLU A 87 2.28 -4.32 -11.89
CA GLU A 87 2.38 -5.27 -10.77
C GLU A 87 1.17 -6.19 -10.79
N THR A 88 1.22 -7.35 -10.13
CA THR A 88 0.08 -8.26 -10.01
C THR A 88 -1.06 -7.56 -9.26
N PHE A 89 -2.29 -7.75 -9.74
CA PHE A 89 -3.47 -7.32 -9.01
C PHE A 89 -3.64 -8.18 -7.76
N CYS A 90 -3.79 -7.53 -6.61
CA CYS A 90 -4.13 -8.21 -5.36
C CYS A 90 -5.64 -8.19 -5.17
N ASP A 91 -6.27 -9.35 -5.28
CA ASP A 91 -7.69 -9.49 -4.99
C ASP A 91 -7.91 -9.42 -3.49
N GLY A 92 -8.92 -8.63 -3.07
CA GLY A 92 -9.21 -8.41 -1.66
C GLY A 92 -9.78 -7.02 -1.37
N GLN A 93 -9.86 -6.68 -0.09
CA GLN A 93 -10.37 -5.40 0.38
C GLN A 93 -9.32 -4.65 1.19
N THR A 94 -9.23 -3.35 0.99
CA THR A 94 -8.36 -2.52 1.84
C THR A 94 -8.96 -2.40 3.25
N LEU A 95 -8.10 -2.28 4.27
CA LEU A 95 -8.56 -2.05 5.65
C LEU A 95 -9.40 -0.77 5.81
N ARG A 96 -9.35 0.13 4.82
CA ARG A 96 -10.20 1.32 4.80
C ARG A 96 -11.63 1.00 4.37
N GLU A 97 -11.79 0.13 3.38
CA GLU A 97 -13.10 -0.28 2.83
C GLU A 97 -13.87 -1.18 3.77
N ILE A 98 -13.15 -1.99 4.56
CA ILE A 98 -13.80 -2.86 5.54
C ILE A 98 -14.40 -2.00 6.66
N PRO A 99 -15.73 -2.14 6.91
CA PRO A 99 -16.40 -1.40 7.99
C PRO A 99 -15.80 -1.71 9.36
N LYS A 100 -15.82 -0.72 10.26
CA LYS A 100 -15.49 -0.97 11.66
C LYS A 100 -16.56 -1.89 12.26
N PRO A 101 -16.16 -2.94 13.03
CA PRO A 101 -17.12 -3.77 13.77
C PRO A 101 -18.00 -2.91 14.68
N ASN A 102 -19.30 -3.20 14.70
CA ASN A 102 -20.25 -2.52 15.56
C ASN A 102 -21.12 -3.57 16.28
N PRO A 103 -20.87 -3.82 17.57
CA PRO A 103 -21.62 -4.83 18.33
C PRO A 103 -23.12 -4.55 18.44
N LYS A 104 -23.55 -3.32 18.13
CA LYS A 104 -24.97 -2.93 18.15
C LYS A 104 -25.69 -3.26 16.82
N VAL A 105 -24.97 -3.70 15.80
CA VAL A 105 -25.54 -4.01 14.48
C VAL A 105 -25.35 -5.50 14.20
N PRO A 106 -26.42 -6.28 14.16
CA PRO A 106 -26.35 -7.71 13.78
C PRO A 106 -25.66 -7.89 12.43
N GLY A 107 -24.75 -8.86 12.33
CA GLY A 107 -23.97 -9.13 11.11
C GLY A 107 -22.77 -8.17 10.88
N SER A 108 -22.53 -7.22 11.77
CA SER A 108 -21.34 -6.35 11.76
C SER A 108 -20.19 -6.95 12.58
N GLU A 109 -20.06 -8.26 12.57
CA GLU A 109 -18.99 -8.96 13.27
C GLU A 109 -17.62 -8.67 12.63
N ASN A 110 -16.58 -8.75 13.46
CA ASN A 110 -15.23 -8.54 12.98
C ASN A 110 -14.80 -9.72 12.08
N ARG A 111 -14.68 -9.46 10.77
CA ARG A 111 -14.30 -10.47 9.78
C ARG A 111 -12.79 -10.64 9.65
N ILE A 112 -12.00 -9.77 10.29
CA ILE A 112 -10.55 -9.83 10.23
C ILE A 112 -10.05 -10.46 11.53
N PRO A 113 -9.47 -11.67 11.51
CA PRO A 113 -9.01 -12.32 12.74
C PRO A 113 -7.79 -11.58 13.34
N VAL A 114 -7.61 -11.67 14.66
CA VAL A 114 -6.42 -11.13 15.35
C VAL A 114 -5.13 -11.67 14.75
N ALA A 115 -5.12 -12.94 14.33
CA ALA A 115 -3.99 -13.58 13.67
C ALA A 115 -3.51 -12.84 12.42
N TYR A 116 -4.41 -12.21 11.65
CA TYR A 116 -4.05 -11.37 10.52
C TYR A 116 -3.10 -10.23 10.93
N PHE A 117 -3.41 -9.56 12.03
CA PHE A 117 -2.58 -8.47 12.54
C PHE A 117 -1.24 -8.96 13.09
N HIS A 118 -1.19 -10.14 13.69
CA HIS A 118 0.09 -10.75 14.09
C HIS A 118 0.96 -11.04 12.87
N THR A 119 0.40 -11.60 11.80
CA THR A 119 1.10 -11.82 10.53
C THR A 119 1.60 -10.49 9.94
N LEU A 120 0.76 -9.47 9.91
CA LEU A 120 1.12 -8.13 9.42
C LEU A 120 2.25 -7.49 10.24
N PHE A 121 2.20 -7.57 11.58
CA PHE A 121 3.27 -7.07 12.45
C PHE A 121 4.59 -7.79 12.22
N ASN A 122 4.57 -9.14 12.16
CA ASN A 122 5.77 -9.93 11.93
C ASN A 122 6.40 -9.62 10.57
N ALA A 123 5.59 -9.54 9.53
CA ALA A 123 6.05 -9.17 8.20
C ALA A 123 6.66 -7.76 8.17
N LEU A 124 6.03 -6.79 8.83
CA LEU A 124 6.57 -5.43 8.94
C LEU A 124 7.90 -5.40 9.69
N GLN A 125 8.06 -6.18 10.76
CA GLN A 125 9.34 -6.30 11.47
C GLN A 125 10.45 -6.87 10.57
N ASN A 126 10.16 -7.89 9.77
CA ASN A 126 11.12 -8.46 8.81
C ASN A 126 11.54 -7.41 7.76
N ILE A 127 10.60 -6.59 7.29
CA ILE A 127 10.89 -5.46 6.38
C ILE A 127 11.81 -4.45 7.07
N HIS A 128 11.53 -4.07 8.32
CA HIS A 128 12.38 -3.15 9.11
C HIS A 128 13.77 -3.73 9.34
N GLN A 129 13.90 -5.03 9.63
CA GLN A 129 15.19 -5.70 9.77
C GLN A 129 15.99 -5.69 8.46
N SER A 130 15.33 -5.75 7.30
CA SER A 130 15.98 -5.58 6.01
C SER A 130 16.44 -4.14 5.73
N GLY A 131 16.13 -3.21 6.64
CA GLY A 131 16.49 -1.80 6.56
C GLY A 131 15.58 -1.00 5.64
N ILE A 132 14.31 -1.37 5.53
CA ILE A 132 13.30 -0.66 4.72
C ILE A 132 12.17 -0.22 5.64
N VAL A 133 11.62 0.99 5.42
CA VAL A 133 10.40 1.50 6.03
C VAL A 133 9.45 2.00 4.95
N HIS A 134 8.14 1.83 5.15
CA HIS A 134 7.12 2.17 4.16
C HIS A 134 6.67 3.63 4.21
N LEU A 135 6.50 4.18 5.40
CA LEU A 135 6.14 5.58 5.75
C LEU A 135 4.69 6.03 5.40
N ASP A 136 3.86 5.18 4.78
CA ASP A 136 2.47 5.52 4.48
C ASP A 136 1.44 4.44 4.92
N LEU A 137 1.77 3.60 5.92
CA LEU A 137 0.85 2.58 6.45
C LEU A 137 -0.28 3.16 7.31
N HIS A 138 -0.19 4.44 7.71
CA HIS A 138 -1.30 5.12 8.36
C HIS A 138 -2.51 5.31 7.42
N ASN A 139 -2.28 5.24 6.12
CA ASN A 139 -3.30 5.19 5.10
C ASN A 139 -3.77 3.74 4.93
N LEU A 140 -4.87 3.39 5.57
CA LEU A 140 -5.43 2.03 5.55
C LEU A 140 -5.84 1.53 4.15
N ARG A 141 -5.71 2.34 3.10
CA ARG A 141 -5.85 1.91 1.70
C ARG A 141 -4.63 1.15 1.20
N ASN A 142 -3.49 1.31 1.89
CA ASN A 142 -2.25 0.66 1.51
C ASN A 142 -2.08 -0.72 2.16
N ILE A 143 -3.09 -1.19 2.91
CA ILE A 143 -3.10 -2.49 3.56
C ILE A 143 -4.33 -3.25 3.07
N ILE A 144 -4.12 -4.36 2.38
CA ILE A 144 -5.16 -5.24 1.86
C ILE A 144 -5.29 -6.49 2.74
N VAL A 145 -6.51 -6.90 2.99
CA VAL A 145 -6.86 -8.28 3.33
C VAL A 145 -7.15 -8.98 2.02
N SER A 146 -6.24 -9.83 1.56
CA SER A 146 -6.39 -10.57 0.30
C SER A 146 -7.47 -11.64 0.41
N ALA A 147 -7.87 -12.22 -0.72
CA ALA A 147 -8.92 -13.21 -0.79
C ALA A 147 -8.62 -14.46 0.06
N ASP A 148 -7.35 -14.81 0.24
CA ASP A 148 -6.88 -15.91 1.11
C ASP A 148 -6.70 -15.50 2.58
N GLY A 149 -7.01 -14.25 2.94
CA GLY A 149 -6.90 -13.71 4.29
C GLY A 149 -5.50 -13.25 4.70
N THR A 150 -4.53 -13.22 3.77
CA THR A 150 -3.18 -12.74 4.07
C THR A 150 -3.06 -11.22 3.90
N PRO A 151 -2.14 -10.54 4.64
CA PRO A 151 -1.89 -9.12 4.46
C PRO A 151 -1.04 -8.85 3.22
N VAL A 152 -1.41 -7.82 2.45
CA VAL A 152 -0.59 -7.28 1.36
C VAL A 152 -0.44 -5.77 1.51
N LEU A 153 0.80 -5.28 1.36
CA LEU A 153 1.14 -3.86 1.45
C LEU A 153 1.31 -3.26 0.06
N LEU A 154 0.58 -2.18 -0.21
CA LEU A 154 0.58 -1.46 -1.48
C LEU A 154 1.26 -0.10 -1.37
N ASP A 155 1.60 0.49 -2.52
CA ASP A 155 2.08 1.87 -2.68
C ASP A 155 3.40 2.17 -1.95
N TRP A 156 4.46 1.59 -2.45
CA TRP A 156 5.83 1.71 -1.93
C TRP A 156 6.56 3.00 -2.37
N GLN A 157 5.83 3.98 -2.89
CA GLN A 157 6.41 5.23 -3.36
C GLN A 157 7.04 6.07 -2.24
N SER A 158 6.55 5.94 -1.01
CA SER A 158 7.09 6.65 0.16
C SER A 158 8.23 5.91 0.87
N ALA A 159 8.47 4.65 0.52
CA ALA A 159 9.44 3.80 1.21
C ALA A 159 10.88 4.32 1.11
N ILE A 160 11.68 4.15 2.15
CA ILE A 160 13.10 4.52 2.17
C ILE A 160 13.96 3.43 2.80
N HIS A 161 15.25 3.44 2.44
CA HIS A 161 16.28 2.66 3.13
C HIS A 161 16.74 3.36 4.41
N THR A 162 16.85 2.60 5.49
CA THR A 162 17.25 3.12 6.82
C THR A 162 18.62 2.64 7.28
N ARG A 163 19.30 1.77 6.52
CA ARG A 163 20.57 1.15 6.92
C ARG A 163 21.68 2.16 7.23
N LEU A 164 21.70 3.29 6.52
CA LEU A 164 22.70 4.35 6.69
C LEU A 164 22.27 5.45 7.68
N LEU A 165 21.06 5.33 8.25
CA LEU A 165 20.55 6.30 9.20
C LEU A 165 21.02 5.98 10.62
N LEU A 166 21.21 7.04 11.41
CA LEU A 166 21.49 6.91 12.84
C LEU A 166 20.36 6.14 13.55
N PRO A 167 20.69 5.27 14.54
CA PRO A 167 19.71 4.43 15.21
C PRO A 167 18.47 5.16 15.74
N PRO A 168 18.54 6.38 16.32
CA PRO A 168 17.34 7.07 16.79
C PRO A 168 16.43 7.51 15.64
N ILE A 169 16.98 7.90 14.48
CA ILE A 169 16.19 8.27 13.30
C ILE A 169 15.53 7.03 12.73
N ARG A 170 16.26 5.94 12.61
CA ARG A 170 15.72 4.66 12.14
C ARG A 170 14.55 4.22 13.00
N ARG A 171 14.70 4.19 14.33
CA ARG A 171 13.61 3.83 15.27
C ARG A 171 12.40 4.76 15.13
N LEU A 172 12.62 6.05 14.91
CA LEU A 172 11.53 6.99 14.67
C LEU A 172 10.70 6.62 13.44
N LEU A 173 11.36 6.28 12.33
CA LEU A 173 10.71 5.91 11.07
C LEU A 173 9.99 4.57 11.16
N GLU A 174 10.60 3.57 11.80
CA GLU A 174 9.96 2.27 12.10
C GLU A 174 8.70 2.46 12.98
N ASN A 175 8.74 3.37 13.94
CA ASN A 175 7.58 3.70 14.77
C ASN A 175 6.43 4.36 13.99
N ILE A 176 6.73 5.10 12.91
CA ILE A 176 5.68 5.67 12.03
C ILE A 176 4.90 4.53 11.35
N ASP A 177 5.58 3.51 10.85
CA ASP A 177 4.94 2.36 10.23
C ASP A 177 4.15 1.53 11.27
N ASN A 178 4.78 1.21 12.40
CA ASN A 178 4.16 0.46 13.49
C ASN A 178 2.88 1.16 13.99
N MET A 179 2.86 2.49 14.05
CA MET A 179 1.67 3.25 14.41
C MET A 179 0.53 3.05 13.40
N GLY A 180 0.85 2.94 12.10
CA GLY A 180 -0.17 2.66 11.07
C GLY A 180 -0.88 1.34 11.34
N VAL A 181 -0.11 0.28 11.61
CA VAL A 181 -0.62 -1.06 11.91
C VAL A 181 -1.35 -1.11 13.26
N LEU A 182 -0.78 -0.49 14.32
CA LEU A 182 -1.45 -0.39 15.63
C LEU A 182 -2.79 0.33 15.56
N LYS A 183 -2.88 1.40 14.78
CA LYS A 183 -4.14 2.11 14.53
C LYS A 183 -5.16 1.23 13.82
N ALA A 184 -4.72 0.39 12.88
CA ALA A 184 -5.58 -0.57 12.23
C ALA A 184 -6.07 -1.63 13.22
N PHE A 185 -5.17 -2.17 14.04
CA PHE A 185 -5.50 -3.13 15.08
C PHE A 185 -6.53 -2.58 16.07
N ASP A 186 -6.32 -1.38 16.60
CA ASP A 186 -7.28 -0.67 17.48
C ASP A 186 -8.65 -0.44 16.80
N LYS A 187 -8.66 -0.19 15.48
CA LYS A 187 -9.92 -0.02 14.73
C LYS A 187 -10.78 -1.28 14.75
N PHE A 188 -10.15 -2.47 14.62
CA PHE A 188 -10.84 -3.74 14.43
C PHE A 188 -10.93 -4.57 15.70
N HIS A 189 -9.96 -4.44 16.61
CA HIS A 189 -9.85 -5.20 17.86
C HIS A 189 -9.55 -4.31 19.05
N PRO A 190 -10.39 -3.32 19.37
CA PRO A 190 -10.17 -2.46 20.53
C PRO A 190 -10.13 -3.26 21.86
N GLU A 191 -10.84 -4.38 21.93
CA GLU A 191 -10.85 -5.30 23.07
C GLU A 191 -9.53 -6.04 23.30
N ALA A 192 -8.74 -6.22 22.25
CA ALA A 192 -7.42 -6.88 22.30
C ALA A 192 -6.27 -5.89 22.56
N MET A 193 -6.57 -4.59 22.65
CA MET A 193 -5.61 -3.54 22.99
C MET A 193 -5.30 -3.56 24.50
N ASN A 194 -4.17 -4.15 24.87
CA ASN A 194 -3.67 -4.06 26.24
C ASN A 194 -3.06 -2.67 26.53
N ASP A 195 -2.75 -2.40 27.81
CA ASP A 195 -2.19 -1.12 28.26
C ASP A 195 -0.87 -0.75 27.56
N GLU A 196 -0.04 -1.76 27.27
CA GLU A 196 1.24 -1.54 26.59
C GLU A 196 1.05 -1.07 25.14
N LEU A 197 0.18 -1.74 24.38
CA LEU A 197 -0.13 -1.38 23.00
C LEU A 197 -0.82 -0.01 22.93
N SER A 198 -1.72 0.27 23.89
CA SER A 198 -2.39 1.56 23.99
C SER A 198 -1.41 2.70 24.28
N LYS A 199 -0.46 2.50 25.19
CA LYS A 199 0.62 3.46 25.47
C LYS A 199 1.53 3.66 24.25
N LYS A 200 1.89 2.59 23.55
CA LYS A 200 2.69 2.69 22.29
C LYS A 200 1.94 3.50 21.23
N LEU A 201 0.64 3.28 21.05
CA LEU A 201 -0.18 4.01 20.08
C LEU A 201 -0.27 5.50 20.45
N GLU A 202 -0.52 5.83 21.72
CA GLU A 202 -0.59 7.21 22.19
C GLU A 202 0.77 7.93 22.10
N HIS A 203 1.86 7.26 22.44
CA HIS A 203 3.22 7.79 22.25
C HIS A 203 3.49 8.11 20.76
N ALA A 204 3.18 7.19 19.88
CA ALA A 204 3.35 7.39 18.45
C ALA A 204 2.45 8.51 17.88
N LYS A 205 1.21 8.67 18.38
CA LYS A 205 0.34 9.81 18.04
C LYS A 205 0.95 11.15 18.49
N LYS A 206 1.57 11.19 19.70
CA LYS A 206 2.27 12.39 20.20
C LYS A 206 3.47 12.76 19.34
N ILE A 207 4.31 11.78 18.98
CA ILE A 207 5.44 11.97 18.08
C ILE A 207 4.96 12.56 16.75
N ARG A 208 3.95 11.97 16.14
CA ARG A 208 3.41 12.45 14.86
C ARG A 208 2.89 13.89 14.95
N ARG A 209 2.22 14.28 16.03
CA ARG A 209 1.76 15.67 16.24
C ARG A 209 2.93 16.64 16.35
N ARG A 210 4.03 16.23 16.97
CA ARG A 210 5.22 17.08 17.19
C ARG A 210 6.08 17.22 15.94
N PHE A 211 6.16 16.17 15.13
CA PHE A 211 6.86 16.13 13.85
C PHE A 211 5.88 16.22 12.67
N TRP A 212 4.86 17.08 12.80
CA TRP A 212 3.91 17.31 11.72
C TRP A 212 4.67 17.77 10.46
N LEU A 213 5.06 16.78 9.65
CA LEU A 213 5.43 17.02 8.26
C LEU A 213 4.14 17.49 7.56
N PRO A 214 4.12 18.71 6.98
CA PRO A 214 2.97 19.13 6.21
C PRO A 214 2.68 18.03 5.21
N ARG A 215 1.45 17.50 5.27
CA ARG A 215 0.96 16.67 4.19
C ARG A 215 1.18 17.46 2.92
N ILE A 216 2.09 17.02 2.06
CA ILE A 216 2.03 17.35 0.65
C ILE A 216 0.80 16.57 0.13
N HIS A 217 -0.37 17.00 0.58
CA HIS A 217 -1.61 16.75 -0.09
C HIS A 217 -1.54 17.60 -1.34
N LEU A 218 -1.02 17.04 -2.41
CA LEU A 218 -1.43 17.43 -3.75
C LEU A 218 -2.92 17.12 -3.77
N THR A 219 -3.65 18.16 -3.41
CA THR A 219 -5.04 18.19 -2.98
C THR A 219 -5.93 17.43 -3.94
N ARG A 220 -6.57 16.43 -3.40
CA ARG A 220 -7.79 15.86 -3.96
C ARG A 220 -8.94 16.84 -3.66
N LYS A 221 -9.01 17.94 -4.40
CA LYS A 221 -10.23 18.71 -4.56
C LYS A 221 -10.94 18.17 -5.79
N ASP A 222 -12.23 17.88 -5.56
CA ASP A 222 -13.29 17.73 -6.55
C ASP A 222 -13.43 16.41 -7.30
N ALA A 223 -14.14 15.51 -6.64
CA ALA A 223 -15.10 14.64 -7.29
C ALA A 223 -16.45 14.79 -6.56
N LYS A 224 -17.02 16.03 -6.67
CA LYS A 224 -18.46 16.29 -6.48
C LYS A 224 -18.85 17.24 -7.59
N LYS A 225 -19.31 16.66 -8.71
CA LYS A 225 -20.41 17.09 -9.55
C LYS A 225 -20.76 15.95 -10.49
#